data_1614da36753399043149f72e259f89c3
#
_entry.id   1614da36753399043149f72e259f89c3
#
_cell.length_a   1.000
_cell.length_b   1.000
_cell.length_c   1.000
_cell.angle_alpha   90.00
_cell.angle_beta   90.00
_cell.angle_gamma   90.00
#
_symmetry.space_group_name_H-M   'P 1'
#
loop_
_entity.id
_entity.type
_entity.pdbx_description
1 polymer ?
#
loop_
_entity_poly.entity_id
_entity_poly.type
_entity_poly.pdbx_seq_one_letter_code
_entity_poly.pdbx_strand_id
1 'polypeptide(L)'
;MAVDFSLLKTLRAETGVSFSLCKKALEETDNNMDKAKTKLKEWGIKKASDKADRETNQGGIFTYVHHNKKIACMVEMLSETDFVSGNDEFQKLGSELAMQAASVPAQNVEELMNQDYIREPGKKVKDLIQEAVLKFGENIKVSRFIRWEIGRE
;
A
#
# COMPACT_ATOMS: atom_id res chain seq x y z
N MET A 1 8.42 -8.86 -29.02
CA MET A 1 7.11 -8.27 -29.36
C MET A 1 7.04 -6.82 -28.89
N ALA A 2 6.56 -5.92 -29.72
CA ALA A 2 6.42 -4.51 -29.34
C ALA A 2 5.32 -4.32 -28.29
N VAL A 3 5.58 -3.41 -27.35
CA VAL A 3 4.59 -3.08 -26.33
C VAL A 3 3.46 -2.26 -26.94
N ASP A 4 2.22 -2.63 -26.61
CA ASP A 4 1.04 -1.87 -26.98
C ASP A 4 0.92 -0.64 -26.06
N PHE A 5 1.07 0.56 -26.59
CA PHE A 5 1.02 1.80 -25.83
C PHE A 5 -0.34 2.06 -25.16
N SER A 6 -1.42 1.61 -25.75
CA SER A 6 -2.75 1.72 -25.17
C SER A 6 -2.83 0.91 -23.88
N LEU A 7 -2.34 -0.32 -23.92
CA LEU A 7 -2.28 -1.18 -22.74
C LEU A 7 -1.31 -0.63 -21.68
N LEU A 8 -0.20 -0.07 -22.12
CA LEU A 8 0.77 0.56 -21.22
C LEU A 8 0.16 1.74 -20.46
N LYS A 9 -0.56 2.61 -21.13
CA LYS A 9 -1.28 3.72 -20.50
C LYS A 9 -2.29 3.22 -19.47
N THR A 10 -3.06 2.20 -19.83
CA THR A 10 -4.07 1.61 -18.96
C THR A 10 -3.42 0.98 -17.73
N LEU A 11 -2.38 0.18 -17.93
CA LEU A 11 -1.68 -0.48 -16.82
C LEU A 11 -1.09 0.56 -15.85
N ARG A 12 -0.48 1.61 -16.37
CA ARG A 12 0.07 2.68 -15.55
C ARG A 12 -1.00 3.45 -14.79
N ALA A 13 -2.13 3.74 -15.44
CA ALA A 13 -3.25 4.42 -14.80
C ALA A 13 -3.86 3.59 -13.67
N GLU A 14 -4.00 2.28 -13.87
CA GLU A 14 -4.59 1.38 -12.88
C GLU A 14 -3.65 1.06 -11.71
N THR A 15 -2.35 0.96 -11.96
CA THR A 15 -1.38 0.53 -10.94
C THR A 15 -0.59 1.67 -10.31
N GLY A 16 -0.45 2.80 -11.03
CA GLY A 16 0.41 3.90 -10.59
C GLY A 16 1.90 3.57 -10.63
N VAL A 17 2.29 2.40 -11.13
CA VAL A 17 3.68 1.96 -11.24
C VAL A 17 4.36 2.72 -12.39
N SER A 18 5.69 2.87 -12.32
CA SER A 18 6.46 3.61 -13.31
C SER A 18 6.29 3.09 -14.73
N PHE A 19 6.46 3.99 -15.70
CA PHE A 19 6.42 3.64 -17.12
C PHE A 19 7.34 2.47 -17.46
N SER A 20 8.59 2.51 -16.97
CA SER A 20 9.57 1.48 -17.28
C SER A 20 9.20 0.10 -16.75
N LEU A 21 8.66 0.03 -15.55
CA LEU A 21 8.23 -1.24 -14.96
C LEU A 21 6.97 -1.78 -15.64
N CYS A 22 6.01 -0.91 -15.94
CA CYS A 22 4.81 -1.31 -16.69
C CYS A 22 5.18 -1.82 -18.10
N LYS A 23 6.08 -1.13 -18.77
CA LYS A 23 6.60 -1.55 -20.09
C LYS A 23 7.25 -2.91 -20.01
N LYS A 24 8.14 -3.12 -19.05
CA LYS A 24 8.82 -4.41 -18.83
C LYS A 24 7.82 -5.53 -18.56
N ALA A 25 6.81 -5.27 -17.73
CA ALA A 25 5.80 -6.26 -17.42
C ALA A 25 5.01 -6.69 -18.67
N LEU A 26 4.65 -5.74 -19.53
CA LEU A 26 3.95 -6.03 -20.79
C LEU A 26 4.86 -6.75 -21.79
N GLU A 27 6.14 -6.37 -21.87
CA GLU A 27 7.12 -7.06 -22.72
C GLU A 27 7.26 -8.53 -22.32
N GLU A 28 7.38 -8.81 -21.03
CA GLU A 28 7.57 -10.17 -20.51
C GLU A 28 6.30 -11.02 -20.58
N THR A 29 5.15 -10.42 -20.82
CA THR A 29 3.85 -11.13 -20.85
C THR A 29 3.13 -11.03 -22.20
N ASP A 30 3.85 -10.59 -23.24
CA ASP A 30 3.28 -10.44 -24.58
C ASP A 30 1.99 -9.61 -24.60
N ASN A 31 2.02 -8.47 -23.93
CA ASN A 31 0.87 -7.55 -23.82
C ASN A 31 -0.36 -8.13 -23.11
N ASN A 32 -0.17 -9.14 -22.27
CA ASN A 32 -1.26 -9.70 -21.47
C ASN A 32 -1.42 -8.90 -20.19
N MET A 33 -2.52 -8.14 -20.08
CA MET A 33 -2.78 -7.25 -18.94
C MET A 33 -2.83 -7.98 -17.60
N ASP A 34 -3.54 -9.11 -17.52
CA ASP A 34 -3.69 -9.86 -16.27
C ASP A 34 -2.35 -10.43 -15.79
N LYS A 35 -1.57 -10.98 -16.71
CA LYS A 35 -0.22 -11.48 -16.41
C LYS A 35 0.72 -10.35 -16.05
N ALA A 36 0.63 -9.20 -16.71
CA ALA A 36 1.43 -8.02 -16.39
C ALA A 36 1.14 -7.53 -14.97
N LYS A 37 -0.13 -7.46 -14.57
CA LYS A 37 -0.53 -7.10 -13.20
C LYS A 37 0.02 -8.11 -12.18
N THR A 38 -0.04 -9.39 -12.48
CA THR A 38 0.54 -10.44 -11.63
C THR A 38 2.05 -10.26 -11.48
N LYS A 39 2.75 -9.97 -12.57
CA LYS A 39 4.19 -9.67 -12.55
C LYS A 39 4.51 -8.47 -11.65
N LEU A 40 3.76 -7.39 -11.79
CA LEU A 40 3.95 -6.20 -10.96
C LEU A 40 3.72 -6.51 -9.47
N LYS A 41 2.72 -7.34 -9.17
CA LYS A 41 2.48 -7.79 -7.79
C LYS A 41 3.65 -8.59 -7.24
N GLU A 42 4.17 -9.54 -8.01
CA GLU A 42 5.34 -10.34 -7.62
C GLU A 42 6.58 -9.46 -7.40
N TRP A 43 6.81 -8.48 -8.28
CA TRP A 43 7.92 -7.54 -8.12
C TRP A 43 7.75 -6.64 -6.89
N GLY A 44 6.51 -6.27 -6.56
CA GLY A 44 6.20 -5.52 -5.34
C GLY A 44 6.54 -6.31 -4.08
N ILE A 45 6.18 -7.58 -4.04
CA ILE A 45 6.52 -8.49 -2.94
C ILE A 45 8.04 -8.58 -2.77
N LYS A 46 8.74 -8.81 -3.87
CA LYS A 46 10.21 -8.92 -3.87
C LYS A 46 10.87 -7.61 -3.42
N LYS A 47 10.44 -6.47 -3.98
CA LYS A 47 10.98 -5.15 -3.62
C LYS A 47 10.75 -4.82 -2.15
N ALA A 48 9.58 -5.15 -1.62
CA ALA A 48 9.28 -4.94 -0.22
C ALA A 48 10.22 -5.76 0.68
N SER A 49 10.46 -7.02 0.31
CA SER A 49 11.40 -7.88 1.01
C SER A 49 12.84 -7.34 0.93
N ASP A 50 13.30 -6.98 -0.28
CA ASP A 50 14.65 -6.47 -0.50
C ASP A 50 14.94 -5.17 0.26
N LYS A 51 13.92 -4.34 0.47
CA LYS A 51 14.06 -3.01 1.09
C LYS A 51 13.67 -2.99 2.58
N ALA A 52 13.23 -4.11 3.14
CA ALA A 52 12.67 -4.17 4.49
C ALA A 52 13.63 -3.68 5.59
N ASP A 53 14.94 -3.80 5.38
CA ASP A 53 15.97 -3.39 6.34
C ASP A 53 16.41 -1.93 6.19
N ARG A 54 15.92 -1.21 5.19
CA ARG A 54 16.27 0.20 5.00
C ARG A 54 15.66 1.07 6.08
N GLU A 55 16.43 2.05 6.56
CA GLU A 55 15.95 2.99 7.56
C GLU A 55 14.79 3.84 7.05
N THR A 56 13.78 3.98 7.90
CA THR A 56 12.61 4.79 7.62
C THR A 56 12.48 5.87 8.68
N ASN A 57 13.03 7.05 8.38
CA ASN A 57 13.09 8.18 9.32
C ASN A 57 12.04 9.25 9.02
N GLN A 58 11.22 9.04 8.00
CA GLN A 58 10.13 9.93 7.62
C GLN A 58 8.82 9.18 7.65
N GLY A 59 7.73 9.88 7.49
CA GLY A 59 6.43 9.24 7.49
C GLY A 59 5.32 10.18 7.93
N GLY A 60 4.21 9.61 8.34
CA GLY A 60 3.08 10.36 8.84
C GLY A 60 2.28 9.57 9.86
N ILE A 61 1.55 10.30 10.67
CA ILE A 61 0.56 9.75 11.60
C ILE A 61 -0.81 10.05 11.03
N PHE A 62 -1.58 9.01 10.78
CA PHE A 62 -2.90 9.11 10.13
C PHE A 62 -3.97 8.70 11.12
N THR A 63 -5.08 9.43 11.11
CA THR A 63 -6.15 9.23 12.08
C THR A 63 -7.47 8.97 11.39
N TYR A 64 -8.30 8.21 12.03
CA TYR A 64 -9.70 8.04 11.67
C TYR A 64 -10.55 8.06 12.92
N VAL A 65 -11.57 8.90 12.92
CA VAL A 65 -12.58 8.93 13.97
C VAL A 65 -13.91 8.62 13.31
N HIS A 66 -14.56 7.53 13.73
CA HIS A 66 -15.84 7.14 13.17
C HIS A 66 -16.90 8.21 13.43
N HIS A 67 -17.87 8.34 12.52
CA HIS A 67 -18.85 9.43 12.58
C HIS A 67 -19.64 9.47 13.89
N ASN A 68 -19.84 8.33 14.57
CA ASN A 68 -20.53 8.26 15.86
C ASN A 68 -19.63 8.64 17.05
N LYS A 69 -18.34 8.96 16.81
CA LYS A 69 -17.34 9.33 17.83
C LYS A 69 -17.01 8.24 18.85
N LYS A 70 -17.38 7.00 18.59
CA LYS A 70 -17.19 5.88 19.54
C LYS A 70 -15.97 5.02 19.25
N ILE A 71 -15.41 5.12 18.05
CA ILE A 71 -14.23 4.36 17.62
C ILE A 71 -13.29 5.33 16.94
N ALA A 72 -12.00 5.23 17.26
CA ALA A 72 -10.95 5.97 16.59
C ALA A 72 -9.68 5.12 16.48
N CYS A 73 -8.88 5.43 15.47
CA CYS A 73 -7.59 4.79 15.27
C CYS A 73 -6.55 5.82 14.84
N MET A 74 -5.33 5.61 15.27
CA MET A 74 -4.15 6.35 14.86
C MET A 74 -3.10 5.37 14.35
N VAL A 75 -2.60 5.59 13.13
CA VAL A 75 -1.63 4.71 12.48
C VAL A 75 -0.39 5.51 12.14
N GLU A 76 0.78 4.99 12.49
CA GLU A 76 2.06 5.53 12.05
C GLU A 76 2.56 4.74 10.85
N MET A 77 2.71 5.41 9.71
CA MET A 77 3.26 4.82 8.49
C MET A 77 4.54 5.53 8.12
N LEU A 78 5.60 4.76 7.91
CA LEU A 78 6.95 5.27 7.69
C LEU A 78 7.39 5.10 6.25
N SER A 79 8.26 6.01 5.80
CA SER A 79 8.95 5.97 4.51
C SER A 79 10.43 6.37 4.71
N GLU A 80 11.24 6.24 3.65
CA GLU A 80 12.65 6.62 3.72
C GLU A 80 12.82 8.15 3.63
N THR A 81 12.05 8.82 2.75
CA THR A 81 12.18 10.26 2.48
C THR A 81 10.88 11.02 2.74
N ASP A 82 11.02 12.33 2.95
CA ASP A 82 9.89 13.24 3.07
C ASP A 82 9.20 13.50 1.72
N PHE A 83 9.87 13.27 0.61
CA PHE A 83 9.23 13.33 -0.71
C PHE A 83 8.11 12.29 -0.83
N VAL A 84 8.36 11.08 -0.35
CA VAL A 84 7.34 10.02 -0.36
C VAL A 84 6.28 10.30 0.69
N SER A 85 6.66 10.62 1.92
CA SER A 85 5.68 10.88 2.98
C SER A 85 4.78 12.09 2.70
N GLY A 86 5.27 13.07 1.95
CA GLY A 86 4.50 14.23 1.52
C GLY A 86 3.65 14.01 0.26
N ASN A 87 3.77 12.87 -0.38
CA ASN A 87 3.02 12.57 -1.60
C ASN A 87 1.55 12.29 -1.27
N ASP A 88 0.63 12.81 -2.11
CA ASP A 88 -0.81 12.67 -1.89
C ASP A 88 -1.28 11.21 -1.82
N GLU A 89 -0.68 10.33 -2.59
CA GLU A 89 -1.06 8.92 -2.58
C GLU A 89 -0.56 8.18 -1.33
N PHE A 90 0.60 8.56 -0.80
CA PHE A 90 1.06 8.08 0.49
C PHE A 90 0.10 8.52 1.60
N GLN A 91 -0.28 9.80 1.58
CA GLN A 91 -1.24 10.37 2.52
C GLN A 91 -2.59 9.66 2.46
N LYS A 92 -3.07 9.39 1.26
CA LYS A 92 -4.32 8.66 1.04
C LYS A 92 -4.24 7.24 1.58
N LEU A 93 -3.14 6.54 1.31
CA LEU A 93 -2.93 5.18 1.82
C LEU A 93 -2.94 5.17 3.35
N GLY A 94 -2.25 6.12 3.98
CA GLY A 94 -2.24 6.25 5.44
C GLY A 94 -3.63 6.41 6.02
N SER A 95 -4.44 7.28 5.42
CA SER A 95 -5.83 7.50 5.83
C SER A 95 -6.69 6.26 5.66
N GLU A 96 -6.51 5.53 4.57
CA GLU A 96 -7.20 4.25 4.34
C GLU A 96 -6.82 3.19 5.38
N LEU A 97 -5.55 3.12 5.76
CA LEU A 97 -5.10 2.17 6.78
C LEU A 97 -5.64 2.53 8.17
N ALA A 98 -5.73 3.81 8.49
CA ALA A 98 -6.35 4.25 9.74
C ALA A 98 -7.83 3.84 9.81
N MET A 99 -8.55 3.99 8.71
CA MET A 99 -9.94 3.54 8.60
C MET A 99 -10.06 2.02 8.71
N GLN A 100 -9.19 1.30 8.03
CA GLN A 100 -9.14 -0.18 8.10
C GLN A 100 -8.90 -0.65 9.55
N ALA A 101 -7.90 -0.09 10.21
CA ALA A 101 -7.56 -0.46 11.58
C ALA A 101 -8.68 -0.12 12.58
N ALA A 102 -9.42 0.96 12.33
CA ALA A 102 -10.58 1.30 13.14
C ALA A 102 -11.75 0.33 12.91
N SER A 103 -11.95 -0.10 11.65
CA SER A 103 -13.11 -0.90 11.24
C SER A 103 -12.99 -2.37 11.63
N VAL A 104 -11.79 -2.94 11.56
CA VAL A 104 -11.54 -4.35 11.86
C VAL A 104 -10.48 -4.44 12.95
N PRO A 105 -10.85 -4.80 14.18
CA PRO A 105 -9.89 -4.87 15.29
C PRO A 105 -8.75 -5.83 14.99
N ALA A 106 -7.52 -5.40 15.32
CA ALA A 106 -6.32 -6.21 15.25
C ALA A 106 -5.49 -5.99 16.52
N GLN A 107 -4.82 -7.02 16.99
CA GLN A 107 -4.03 -6.94 18.22
C GLN A 107 -2.63 -6.34 17.99
N ASN A 108 -2.13 -6.46 16.77
CA ASN A 108 -0.79 -5.99 16.41
C ASN A 108 -0.71 -5.70 14.92
N VAL A 109 0.44 -5.16 14.50
CA VAL A 109 0.67 -4.80 13.09
C VAL A 109 0.60 -6.03 12.18
N GLU A 110 1.11 -7.17 12.62
CA GLU A 110 1.08 -8.40 11.82
C GLU A 110 -0.35 -8.83 11.51
N GLU A 111 -1.24 -8.80 12.50
CA GLU A 111 -2.67 -9.10 12.27
C GLU A 111 -3.30 -8.09 11.33
N LEU A 112 -3.01 -6.80 11.50
CA LEU A 112 -3.51 -5.75 10.59
C LEU A 112 -3.08 -6.02 9.15
N MET A 113 -1.81 -6.37 8.95
CA MET A 113 -1.26 -6.63 7.60
C MET A 113 -1.91 -7.84 6.95
N ASN A 114 -2.34 -8.82 7.70
CA ASN A 114 -2.96 -10.05 7.17
C ASN A 114 -4.49 -9.96 7.02
N GLN A 115 -5.11 -8.85 7.39
CA GLN A 115 -6.55 -8.64 7.17
C GLN A 115 -6.87 -8.48 5.69
N ASP A 116 -8.07 -8.92 5.30
CA ASP A 116 -8.63 -8.57 4.02
C ASP A 116 -8.93 -7.07 4.01
N TYR A 117 -8.54 -6.39 2.95
CA TYR A 117 -8.82 -4.96 2.82
C TYR A 117 -10.31 -4.75 2.57
N ILE A 118 -10.99 -4.01 3.46
CA ILE A 118 -12.45 -3.89 3.40
C ILE A 118 -12.98 -3.23 2.14
N ARG A 119 -12.22 -2.32 1.52
CA ARG A 119 -12.63 -1.67 0.27
C ARG A 119 -12.42 -2.56 -0.96
N GLU A 120 -11.55 -3.55 -0.86
CA GLU A 120 -11.23 -4.46 -1.96
C GLU A 120 -10.88 -5.84 -1.38
N PRO A 121 -11.90 -6.66 -1.03
CA PRO A 121 -11.68 -7.91 -0.28
C PRO A 121 -10.78 -8.95 -0.95
N GLY A 122 -10.52 -8.81 -2.25
CA GLY A 122 -9.55 -9.67 -2.94
C GLY A 122 -8.10 -9.37 -2.61
N LYS A 123 -7.82 -8.27 -1.90
CA LYS A 123 -6.49 -7.87 -1.47
C LYS A 123 -6.38 -7.92 0.04
N LYS A 124 -5.16 -8.17 0.53
CA LYS A 124 -4.82 -8.00 1.94
C LYS A 124 -4.21 -6.63 2.17
N VAL A 125 -4.23 -6.16 3.41
CA VAL A 125 -3.62 -4.87 3.77
C VAL A 125 -2.13 -4.85 3.39
N LYS A 126 -1.41 -5.95 3.61
CA LYS A 126 0.01 -6.05 3.21
C LYS A 126 0.23 -5.86 1.71
N ASP A 127 -0.74 -6.26 0.88
CA ASP A 127 -0.64 -6.07 -0.57
C ASP A 127 -0.59 -4.59 -0.94
N LEU A 128 -1.32 -3.74 -0.21
CA LEU A 128 -1.30 -2.29 -0.42
C LEU A 128 0.08 -1.70 -0.09
N ILE A 129 0.72 -2.18 0.95
CA ILE A 129 2.07 -1.75 1.33
C ILE A 129 3.08 -2.18 0.26
N GLN A 130 2.99 -3.42 -0.22
CA GLN A 130 3.87 -3.94 -1.26
C GLN A 130 3.71 -3.17 -2.58
N GLU A 131 2.49 -2.83 -2.94
CA GLU A 131 2.21 -1.97 -4.10
C GLU A 131 2.84 -0.59 -3.94
N ALA A 132 2.75 0.00 -2.75
CA ALA A 132 3.34 1.30 -2.45
C ALA A 132 4.88 1.25 -2.52
N VAL A 133 5.50 0.20 -1.99
CA VAL A 133 6.95 0.00 -2.08
C VAL A 133 7.39 -0.07 -3.54
N LEU A 134 6.69 -0.81 -4.37
CA LEU A 134 7.00 -0.90 -5.80
C LEU A 134 6.83 0.46 -6.49
N LYS A 135 5.76 1.15 -6.19
CA LYS A 135 5.41 2.44 -6.80
C LYS A 135 6.40 3.54 -6.44
N PHE A 136 6.72 3.68 -5.16
CA PHE A 136 7.59 4.75 -4.67
C PHE A 136 9.08 4.39 -4.68
N GLY A 137 9.42 3.11 -4.76
CA GLY A 137 10.81 2.68 -4.77
C GLY A 137 11.49 2.78 -3.41
N GLU A 138 10.75 2.90 -2.33
CA GLU A 138 11.27 3.03 -0.97
C GLU A 138 10.67 2.00 -0.04
N ASN A 139 11.38 1.71 1.05
CA ASN A 139 10.81 0.95 2.15
C ASN A 139 9.65 1.75 2.76
N ILE A 140 8.50 1.11 2.86
CA ILE A 140 7.31 1.68 3.48
C ILE A 140 6.78 0.63 4.45
N LYS A 141 6.44 1.06 5.65
CA LYS A 141 5.88 0.16 6.65
C LYS A 141 4.96 0.87 7.62
N VAL A 142 4.03 0.10 8.17
CA VAL A 142 3.26 0.49 9.35
C VAL A 142 4.08 0.06 10.57
N SER A 143 4.49 1.01 11.38
CA SER A 143 5.31 0.73 12.57
C SER A 143 4.48 0.40 13.80
N ARG A 144 3.36 1.09 13.95
CA ARG A 144 2.45 0.92 15.08
C ARG A 144 1.11 1.54 14.79
N PHE A 145 0.09 1.14 15.56
CA PHE A 145 -1.22 1.78 15.57
C PHE A 145 -1.86 1.62 16.96
N ILE A 146 -2.83 2.45 17.23
CA ILE A 146 -3.67 2.35 18.42
C ILE A 146 -5.12 2.51 18.02
N ARG A 147 -5.99 1.66 18.56
CA ARG A 147 -7.42 1.70 18.31
C ARG A 147 -8.15 1.83 19.65
N TRP A 148 -9.00 2.83 19.72
CA TRP A 148 -9.85 3.02 20.89
C TRP A 148 -11.32 2.85 20.51
N GLU A 149 -12.03 2.17 21.37
CA GLU A 149 -13.47 2.04 21.29
C GLU A 149 -14.04 2.32 22.67
N ILE A 150 -15.08 3.17 22.75
CA ILE A 150 -15.69 3.54 24.03
C ILE A 150 -16.14 2.28 24.75
N GLY A 151 -15.78 2.16 26.03
CA GLY A 151 -16.14 1.04 26.87
C GLY A 151 -15.28 -0.20 26.73
N ARG A 152 -14.20 -0.12 25.96
CA ARG A 152 -13.22 -1.21 25.80
C ARG A 152 -11.81 -0.71 26.08
N GLU A 153 -11.00 -1.57 26.70
CA GLU A 153 -9.58 -1.33 26.94
C GLU A 153 -8.70 -2.08 25.92
#